data_5e46164e94ba08ccd1b312f9a16553ef
#
_entry.id   5e46164e94ba08ccd1b312f9a16553ef
#
_cell.length_a   1.000
_cell.length_b   1.000
_cell.length_c   1.000
_cell.angle_alpha   90.00
_cell.angle_beta   90.00
_cell.angle_gamma   90.00
#
_symmetry.space_group_name_H-M   'P 1'
#
loop_
_entity.id
_entity.type
_entity.pdbx_description
1 polymer ?
#
loop_
_entity_poly.entity_id
_entity_poly.type
_entity_poly.pdbx_seq_one_letter_code
_entity_poly.pdbx_strand_id
1 'polypeptide(L)'
;MEISILLAQQIVQLFLMIFMGYAVVKLGLLTDEDSKVLSTLVLYLIVPSVILNAFQVDYTQEKVNGLKLAGIASLLLLIILLLIVNLIGKLLNLNEVEIMSIYYSNSGNLIVPIVTFMLGEKWVFYACVFMGLQTIFFWTHCKNVLSHEKGFNPKKNFSNINIITIIIAITLFFAKIRLPEIITGTLGSVGAMIGPASMFVTGMLIGGMELKKILTDKRTYFISFMRLITIP
;
A
#
# COMPACT_ATOMS: atom_id res chain seq x y z
N MET A 1 -16.03 -21.68 5.51
CA MET A 1 -17.21 -20.95 4.99
C MET A 1 -17.37 -19.59 5.67
N GLU A 2 -17.24 -19.47 6.99
CA GLU A 2 -17.31 -18.18 7.71
C GLU A 2 -16.24 -17.17 7.29
N ILE A 3 -14.98 -17.57 7.19
CA ILE A 3 -13.86 -16.68 6.80
C ILE A 3 -14.06 -16.13 5.39
N SER A 4 -14.53 -16.94 4.44
CA SER A 4 -14.79 -16.50 3.07
C SER A 4 -15.93 -15.48 2.99
N ILE A 5 -16.97 -15.64 3.81
CA ILE A 5 -18.08 -14.70 3.91
C ILE A 5 -17.62 -13.38 4.53
N LEU A 6 -16.84 -13.45 5.62
CA LEU A 6 -16.27 -12.27 6.27
C LEU A 6 -15.35 -11.49 5.31
N LEU A 7 -14.51 -12.19 4.55
CA LEU A 7 -13.67 -11.56 3.53
C LEU A 7 -14.51 -10.88 2.44
N ALA A 8 -15.56 -11.56 1.96
CA ALA A 8 -16.46 -10.98 0.97
C ALA A 8 -17.16 -9.71 1.51
N GLN A 9 -17.62 -9.73 2.74
CA GLN A 9 -18.22 -8.55 3.39
C GLN A 9 -17.22 -7.40 3.48
N GLN A 10 -15.97 -7.65 3.88
CA GLN A 10 -14.93 -6.63 3.93
C GLN A 10 -14.64 -6.03 2.56
N ILE A 11 -14.55 -6.87 1.52
CA ILE A 11 -14.37 -6.42 0.14
C ILE A 11 -15.53 -5.54 -0.31
N VAL A 12 -16.77 -5.95 -0.05
CA VAL A 12 -17.96 -5.15 -0.37
C VAL A 12 -17.93 -3.80 0.34
N GLN A 13 -17.55 -3.75 1.62
CA GLN A 13 -17.42 -2.49 2.37
C GLN A 13 -16.38 -1.55 1.71
N LEU A 14 -15.22 -2.08 1.30
CA LEU A 14 -14.20 -1.29 0.60
C LEU A 14 -14.73 -0.75 -0.73
N PHE A 15 -15.45 -1.56 -1.52
CA PHE A 15 -16.09 -1.11 -2.75
C PHE A 15 -17.17 -0.04 -2.53
N LEU A 16 -17.97 -0.15 -1.47
CA LEU A 16 -18.93 0.88 -1.13
C LEU A 16 -18.26 2.21 -0.79
N MET A 17 -17.13 2.19 -0.07
CA MET A 17 -16.35 3.41 0.20
C MET A 17 -15.77 4.01 -1.11
N ILE A 18 -15.28 3.17 -2.04
CA ILE A 18 -14.86 3.63 -3.37
C ILE A 18 -16.04 4.29 -4.09
N PHE A 19 -17.22 3.67 -4.06
CA PHE A 19 -18.43 4.23 -4.67
C PHE A 19 -18.84 5.58 -4.05
N MET A 20 -18.71 5.73 -2.72
CA MET A 20 -18.96 7.02 -2.05
C MET A 20 -17.99 8.11 -2.57
N GLY A 21 -16.70 7.81 -2.65
CA GLY A 21 -15.71 8.74 -3.22
C GLY A 21 -16.00 9.09 -4.69
N TYR A 22 -16.41 8.12 -5.50
CA TYR A 22 -16.86 8.34 -6.87
C TYR A 22 -18.11 9.25 -6.94
N ALA A 23 -19.10 8.97 -6.10
CA ALA A 23 -20.36 9.72 -6.08
C ALA A 23 -20.14 11.19 -5.72
N VAL A 24 -19.29 11.50 -4.74
CA VAL A 24 -18.96 12.87 -4.32
C VAL A 24 -18.43 13.71 -5.50
N VAL A 25 -17.59 13.11 -6.36
CA VAL A 25 -17.08 13.80 -7.56
C VAL A 25 -18.15 13.91 -8.64
N LYS A 26 -18.94 12.86 -8.88
CA LYS A 26 -20.01 12.88 -9.89
C LYS A 26 -21.15 13.81 -9.54
N LEU A 27 -21.41 14.04 -8.26
CA LEU A 27 -22.39 15.03 -7.78
C LEU A 27 -21.85 16.48 -7.81
N GLY A 28 -20.57 16.67 -8.17
CA GLY A 28 -19.96 18.00 -8.24
C GLY A 28 -19.66 18.64 -6.89
N LEU A 29 -19.67 17.85 -5.80
CA LEU A 29 -19.35 18.34 -4.46
C LEU A 29 -17.85 18.54 -4.27
N LEU A 30 -17.03 17.67 -4.88
CA LEU A 30 -15.57 17.74 -4.95
C LEU A 30 -15.13 17.44 -6.38
N THR A 31 -13.87 17.76 -6.67
CA THR A 31 -13.19 17.41 -7.92
C THR A 31 -12.23 16.24 -7.68
N ASP A 32 -11.78 15.59 -8.74
CA ASP A 32 -10.72 14.57 -8.67
C ASP A 32 -9.40 15.18 -8.18
N GLU A 33 -9.16 16.47 -8.43
CA GLU A 33 -7.98 17.18 -7.92
C GLU A 33 -7.97 17.29 -6.39
N ASP A 34 -9.13 17.39 -5.73
CA ASP A 34 -9.25 17.43 -4.28
C ASP A 34 -8.77 16.13 -3.63
N SER A 35 -8.74 15.02 -4.38
CA SER A 35 -8.14 13.76 -3.94
C SER A 35 -6.66 13.89 -3.56
N LYS A 36 -5.95 14.90 -4.11
CA LYS A 36 -4.54 15.17 -3.80
C LYS A 36 -4.36 15.57 -2.34
N VAL A 37 -5.30 16.35 -1.79
CA VAL A 37 -5.27 16.75 -0.36
C VAL A 37 -5.44 15.52 0.52
N LEU A 38 -6.44 14.69 0.24
CA LEU A 38 -6.70 13.47 0.99
C LEU A 38 -5.55 12.46 0.85
N SER A 39 -4.99 12.31 -0.36
CA SER A 39 -3.80 11.49 -0.61
C SER A 39 -2.59 11.97 0.21
N THR A 40 -2.42 13.28 0.35
CA THR A 40 -1.34 13.86 1.16
C THR A 40 -1.52 13.50 2.63
N LEU A 41 -2.74 13.60 3.17
CA LEU A 41 -3.04 13.16 4.54
C LEU A 41 -2.78 11.67 4.73
N VAL A 42 -3.18 10.83 3.76
CA VAL A 42 -2.91 9.39 3.81
C VAL A 42 -1.40 9.13 3.87
N LEU A 43 -0.62 9.74 2.97
CA LEU A 43 0.80 9.45 2.82
C LEU A 43 1.66 10.03 3.96
N TYR A 44 1.32 11.21 4.47
CA TYR A 44 2.17 11.94 5.42
C TYR A 44 1.71 11.86 6.87
N LEU A 45 0.49 11.41 7.13
CA LEU A 45 -0.07 11.33 8.47
C LEU A 45 -0.59 9.92 8.79
N ILE A 46 -1.49 9.37 7.98
CA ILE A 46 -2.18 8.13 8.29
C ILE A 46 -1.23 6.92 8.19
N VAL A 47 -0.50 6.78 7.08
CA VAL A 47 0.46 5.67 6.88
C VAL A 47 1.58 5.69 7.94
N PRO A 48 2.24 6.83 8.23
CA PRO A 48 3.17 6.92 9.36
C PRO A 48 2.57 6.49 10.70
N SER A 49 1.33 6.88 10.98
CA SER A 49 0.64 6.49 12.22
C SER A 49 0.42 4.99 12.32
N VAL A 50 -0.01 4.34 11.21
CA VAL A 50 -0.14 2.88 11.14
C VAL A 50 1.19 2.19 11.41
N ILE A 51 2.27 2.65 10.76
CA ILE A 51 3.59 2.04 10.90
C ILE A 51 4.09 2.16 12.35
N LEU A 52 4.05 3.37 12.92
CA LEU A 52 4.48 3.59 14.31
C LEU A 52 3.68 2.75 15.29
N ASN A 53 2.35 2.71 15.14
CA ASN A 53 1.47 1.96 16.02
C ASN A 53 1.69 0.44 15.90
N ALA A 54 1.88 -0.08 14.70
CA ALA A 54 2.12 -1.50 14.46
C ALA A 54 3.39 -2.02 15.16
N PHE A 55 4.42 -1.17 15.31
CA PHE A 55 5.66 -1.51 16.01
C PHE A 55 5.60 -1.29 17.53
N GLN A 56 4.48 -0.79 18.07
CA GLN A 56 4.26 -0.67 19.52
C GLN A 56 3.82 -2.03 20.12
N VAL A 57 4.57 -3.06 19.83
CA VAL A 57 4.37 -4.45 20.34
C VAL A 57 5.51 -4.84 21.27
N ASP A 58 5.26 -5.76 22.23
CA ASP A 58 6.30 -6.21 23.16
C ASP A 58 7.45 -6.87 22.42
N TYR A 59 8.67 -6.51 22.81
CA TYR A 59 9.87 -7.16 22.31
C TYR A 59 9.96 -8.59 22.82
N THR A 60 9.82 -9.54 21.92
CA THR A 60 10.02 -10.96 22.19
C THR A 60 10.91 -11.57 21.12
N GLN A 61 11.65 -12.64 21.48
CA GLN A 61 12.49 -13.33 20.50
C GLN A 61 11.67 -13.93 19.35
N GLU A 62 10.44 -14.33 19.63
CA GLU A 62 9.50 -14.81 18.63
C GLU A 62 9.18 -13.72 17.59
N LYS A 63 8.87 -12.51 18.03
CA LYS A 63 8.60 -11.36 17.14
C LYS A 63 9.83 -10.96 16.33
N VAL A 64 11.03 -11.00 16.93
CA VAL A 64 12.28 -10.75 16.21
C VAL A 64 12.50 -11.80 15.10
N ASN A 65 12.27 -13.08 15.42
CA ASN A 65 12.39 -14.14 14.42
C ASN A 65 11.32 -14.01 13.32
N GLY A 66 10.09 -13.69 13.69
CA GLY A 66 9.01 -13.41 12.75
C GLY A 66 9.31 -12.20 11.84
N LEU A 67 9.89 -11.12 12.42
CA LEU A 67 10.32 -9.93 11.65
C LEU A 67 11.41 -10.28 10.63
N LYS A 68 12.41 -11.08 11.02
CA LYS A 68 13.46 -11.57 10.11
C LYS A 68 12.87 -12.43 9.00
N LEU A 69 11.99 -13.37 9.36
CA LEU A 69 11.31 -14.23 8.38
C LEU A 69 10.47 -13.41 7.40
N ALA A 70 9.64 -12.49 7.91
CA ALA A 70 8.84 -11.60 7.09
C ALA A 70 9.71 -10.74 6.16
N GLY A 71 10.85 -10.22 6.66
CA GLY A 71 11.80 -9.44 5.87
C GLY A 71 12.42 -10.24 4.74
N ILE A 72 12.94 -11.45 5.04
CA ILE A 72 13.55 -12.32 4.03
C ILE A 72 12.50 -12.76 3.01
N ALA A 73 11.34 -13.22 3.45
CA ALA A 73 10.26 -13.68 2.57
C ALA A 73 9.77 -12.54 1.65
N SER A 74 9.57 -11.35 2.21
CA SER A 74 9.15 -10.17 1.44
C SER A 74 10.19 -9.75 0.42
N LEU A 75 11.47 -9.75 0.78
CA LEU A 75 12.56 -9.38 -0.12
C LEU A 75 12.67 -10.39 -1.27
N LEU A 76 12.65 -11.69 -0.95
CA LEU A 76 12.68 -12.75 -1.96
C LEU A 76 11.48 -12.65 -2.90
N LEU A 77 10.27 -12.46 -2.36
CA LEU A 77 9.06 -12.28 -3.15
C LEU A 77 9.19 -11.10 -4.12
N LEU A 78 9.61 -9.92 -3.63
CA LEU A 78 9.78 -8.74 -4.46
C LEU A 78 10.83 -8.95 -5.57
N ILE A 79 11.95 -9.60 -5.27
CA ILE A 79 12.99 -9.87 -6.27
C ILE A 79 12.49 -10.87 -7.33
N ILE A 80 11.89 -11.99 -6.90
CA ILE A 80 11.35 -13.01 -7.82
C ILE A 80 10.28 -12.39 -8.71
N LEU A 81 9.37 -11.62 -8.12
CA LEU A 81 8.29 -10.96 -8.87
C LEU A 81 8.86 -9.95 -9.88
N LEU A 82 9.90 -9.20 -9.50
CA LEU A 82 10.59 -8.26 -10.40
C LEU A 82 11.19 -8.98 -11.62
N LEU A 83 11.84 -10.11 -11.40
CA LEU A 83 12.41 -10.92 -12.48
C LEU A 83 11.33 -11.46 -13.41
N ILE A 84 10.25 -12.01 -12.86
CA ILE A 84 9.12 -12.57 -13.63
C ILE A 84 8.45 -11.47 -14.45
N VAL A 85 8.12 -10.33 -13.83
CA VAL A 85 7.41 -9.23 -14.51
C VAL A 85 8.26 -8.61 -15.61
N ASN A 86 9.55 -8.45 -15.39
CA ASN A 86 10.47 -7.96 -16.44
C ASN A 86 10.62 -8.96 -17.61
N LEU A 87 10.64 -10.27 -17.32
CA LEU A 87 10.66 -11.29 -18.36
C LEU A 87 9.38 -11.26 -19.20
N ILE A 88 8.22 -11.25 -18.53
CA ILE A 88 6.91 -11.13 -19.19
C ILE A 88 6.81 -9.83 -19.98
N GLY A 89 7.27 -8.71 -19.40
CA GLY A 89 7.26 -7.40 -20.04
C GLY A 89 8.03 -7.41 -21.37
N LYS A 90 9.21 -8.06 -21.40
CA LYS A 90 9.99 -8.23 -22.64
C LYS A 90 9.29 -9.15 -23.66
N LEU A 91 8.70 -10.28 -23.21
CA LEU A 91 8.03 -11.23 -24.08
C LEU A 91 6.77 -10.65 -24.73
N LEU A 92 6.02 -9.83 -23.98
CA LEU A 92 4.75 -9.25 -24.41
C LEU A 92 4.85 -7.80 -24.90
N ASN A 93 6.05 -7.24 -25.00
CA ASN A 93 6.32 -5.85 -25.39
C ASN A 93 5.48 -4.86 -24.57
N LEU A 94 5.49 -5.02 -23.23
CA LEU A 94 4.81 -4.12 -22.31
C LEU A 94 5.62 -2.83 -22.13
N ASN A 95 4.90 -1.70 -22.03
CA ASN A 95 5.56 -0.43 -21.68
C ASN A 95 5.87 -0.36 -20.17
N GLU A 96 6.65 0.62 -19.77
CA GLU A 96 7.12 0.79 -18.39
C GLU A 96 5.97 0.95 -17.39
N VAL A 97 4.92 1.70 -17.76
CA VAL A 97 3.74 1.92 -16.91
C VAL A 97 2.99 0.60 -16.68
N GLU A 98 2.83 -0.22 -17.73
CA GLU A 98 2.19 -1.53 -17.63
C GLU A 98 2.99 -2.48 -16.76
N ILE A 99 4.33 -2.54 -16.92
CA ILE A 99 5.23 -3.35 -16.09
C ILE A 99 5.10 -2.93 -14.62
N MET A 100 5.15 -1.62 -14.34
CA MET A 100 5.01 -1.11 -12.97
C MET A 100 3.64 -1.38 -12.38
N SER A 101 2.56 -1.31 -13.19
CA SER A 101 1.19 -1.62 -12.77
C SER A 101 0.99 -3.09 -12.43
N ILE A 102 1.69 -3.99 -13.11
CA ILE A 102 1.67 -5.43 -12.81
C ILE A 102 2.51 -5.73 -11.56
N TYR A 103 3.65 -5.07 -11.39
CA TYR A 103 4.60 -5.34 -10.31
C TYR A 103 4.15 -4.79 -8.95
N TYR A 104 3.76 -3.50 -8.88
CA TYR A 104 3.44 -2.86 -7.61
C TYR A 104 1.99 -3.08 -7.20
N SER A 105 1.81 -3.55 -5.96
CA SER A 105 0.48 -3.72 -5.35
C SER A 105 0.12 -2.56 -4.44
N ASN A 106 -1.17 -2.36 -4.19
CA ASN A 106 -1.67 -1.41 -3.20
C ASN A 106 -1.59 -2.02 -1.79
N SER A 107 -0.36 -2.36 -1.34
CA SER A 107 -0.15 -3.10 -0.11
C SER A 107 -0.47 -2.28 1.15
N GLY A 108 -0.18 -0.99 1.16
CA GLY A 108 -0.45 -0.15 2.32
C GLY A 108 -1.95 0.08 2.55
N ASN A 109 -2.64 0.47 1.50
CA ASN A 109 -4.03 0.94 1.60
C ASN A 109 -5.07 -0.19 1.62
N LEU A 110 -4.75 -1.35 1.04
CA LEU A 110 -5.67 -2.48 0.93
C LEU A 110 -5.32 -3.60 1.91
N ILE A 111 -4.04 -3.98 2.01
CA ILE A 111 -3.64 -5.13 2.83
C ILE A 111 -3.80 -4.84 4.32
N VAL A 112 -3.45 -3.64 4.79
CA VAL A 112 -3.57 -3.30 6.22
C VAL A 112 -5.00 -3.48 6.73
N PRO A 113 -6.05 -2.89 6.12
CA PRO A 113 -7.42 -3.13 6.53
C PRO A 113 -7.82 -4.62 6.50
N ILE A 114 -7.43 -5.36 5.47
CA ILE A 114 -7.75 -6.77 5.33
C ILE A 114 -7.06 -7.60 6.43
N VAL A 115 -5.77 -7.38 6.66
CA VAL A 115 -5.01 -8.08 7.71
C VAL A 115 -5.58 -7.77 9.08
N THR A 116 -5.88 -6.50 9.38
CA THR A 116 -6.48 -6.11 10.65
C THR A 116 -7.81 -6.81 10.87
N PHE A 117 -8.65 -6.86 9.86
CA PHE A 117 -9.98 -7.46 9.94
C PHE A 117 -9.92 -9.00 10.06
N MET A 118 -9.10 -9.67 9.26
CA MET A 118 -9.07 -11.14 9.19
C MET A 118 -8.19 -11.79 10.27
N LEU A 119 -7.05 -11.18 10.56
CA LEU A 119 -6.01 -11.77 11.41
C LEU A 119 -5.84 -11.03 12.73
N GLY A 120 -6.32 -9.79 12.80
CA GLY A 120 -6.18 -8.90 13.94
C GLY A 120 -4.94 -7.99 13.87
N GLU A 121 -4.94 -6.94 14.67
CA GLU A 121 -3.93 -5.88 14.66
C GLU A 121 -2.49 -6.37 14.87
N LYS A 122 -2.31 -7.45 15.66
CA LYS A 122 -1.00 -8.04 15.91
C LYS A 122 -0.25 -8.49 14.65
N TRP A 123 -0.97 -8.81 13.58
CA TRP A 123 -0.40 -9.27 12.32
C TRP A 123 0.00 -8.11 11.39
N VAL A 124 -0.54 -6.92 11.64
CA VAL A 124 -0.15 -5.70 10.90
C VAL A 124 1.34 -5.40 11.07
N PHE A 125 1.92 -5.73 12.23
CA PHE A 125 3.36 -5.64 12.48
C PHE A 125 4.21 -6.32 11.38
N TYR A 126 3.83 -7.54 10.99
CA TYR A 126 4.53 -8.27 9.91
C TYR A 126 4.18 -7.76 8.52
N ALA A 127 2.93 -7.35 8.30
CA ALA A 127 2.50 -6.74 7.03
C ALA A 127 3.24 -5.42 6.76
N CYS A 128 3.55 -4.63 7.79
CA CYS A 128 4.34 -3.40 7.67
C CYS A 128 5.76 -3.64 7.15
N VAL A 129 6.33 -4.83 7.35
CA VAL A 129 7.66 -5.18 6.80
C VAL A 129 7.59 -5.25 5.27
N PHE A 130 6.61 -5.97 4.74
CA PHE A 130 6.39 -6.05 3.29
C PHE A 130 6.09 -4.67 2.71
N MET A 131 5.18 -3.93 3.33
CA MET A 131 4.82 -2.56 2.92
C MET A 131 6.04 -1.64 2.90
N GLY A 132 6.91 -1.74 3.91
CA GLY A 132 8.14 -0.97 4.00
C GLY A 132 9.12 -1.28 2.89
N LEU A 133 9.40 -2.56 2.65
CA LEU A 133 10.28 -3.00 1.56
C LEU A 133 9.71 -2.60 0.21
N GLN A 134 8.42 -2.81 -0.03
CA GLN A 134 7.77 -2.39 -1.27
C GLN A 134 7.85 -0.87 -1.47
N THR A 135 7.72 -0.07 -0.39
CA THR A 135 7.87 1.39 -0.45
C THR A 135 9.29 1.78 -0.87
N ILE A 136 10.32 1.11 -0.33
CA ILE A 136 11.71 1.34 -0.73
C ILE A 136 11.88 1.03 -2.22
N PHE A 137 11.40 -0.12 -2.69
CA PHE A 137 11.45 -0.49 -4.10
C PHE A 137 10.69 0.50 -4.99
N PHE A 138 9.53 0.96 -4.55
CA PHE A 138 8.73 1.93 -5.28
C PHE A 138 9.49 3.25 -5.49
N TRP A 139 10.06 3.80 -4.43
CA TRP A 139 10.77 5.09 -4.50
C TRP A 139 12.17 5.00 -5.13
N THR A 140 12.75 3.81 -5.21
CA THR A 140 14.05 3.59 -5.86
C THR A 140 13.89 3.11 -7.30
N HIS A 141 13.17 2.01 -7.51
CA HIS A 141 13.03 1.36 -8.82
C HIS A 141 11.93 2.01 -9.67
N CYS A 142 10.67 2.04 -9.19
CA CYS A 142 9.53 2.52 -9.97
C CYS A 142 9.72 3.98 -10.40
N LYS A 143 10.13 4.83 -9.47
CA LYS A 143 10.37 6.24 -9.73
C LYS A 143 11.45 6.42 -10.82
N ASN A 144 12.57 5.71 -10.72
CA ASN A 144 13.66 5.84 -11.70
C ASN A 144 13.24 5.37 -13.09
N VAL A 145 12.45 4.29 -13.17
CA VAL A 145 11.94 3.77 -14.44
C VAL A 145 10.98 4.78 -15.08
N LEU A 146 10.00 5.30 -14.32
CA LEU A 146 8.96 6.19 -14.87
C LEU A 146 9.45 7.62 -15.11
N SER A 147 10.46 8.11 -14.38
CA SER A 147 10.99 9.47 -14.58
C SER A 147 12.09 9.54 -15.62
N HIS A 148 12.56 8.41 -16.15
CA HIS A 148 13.76 8.31 -16.98
C HIS A 148 15.00 8.99 -16.38
N GLU A 149 14.97 9.29 -15.08
CA GLU A 149 16.12 9.84 -14.35
C GLU A 149 17.19 8.76 -14.18
N LYS A 150 18.31 8.88 -14.89
CA LYS A 150 19.48 8.02 -14.70
C LYS A 150 20.22 8.47 -13.44
N GLY A 151 20.05 7.77 -12.34
CA GLY A 151 20.84 7.95 -11.14
C GLY A 151 20.11 7.64 -9.83
N PHE A 152 20.74 6.86 -8.99
CA PHE A 152 20.30 6.63 -7.62
C PHE A 152 20.71 7.87 -6.78
N ASN A 153 19.74 8.69 -6.38
CA ASN A 153 19.98 9.79 -5.46
C ASN A 153 19.55 9.36 -4.04
N PRO A 154 20.48 8.85 -3.21
CA PRO A 154 20.15 8.32 -1.89
C PRO A 154 19.47 9.37 -1.00
N LYS A 155 19.92 10.63 -1.02
CA LYS A 155 19.31 11.69 -0.21
C LYS A 155 17.84 11.88 -0.53
N LYS A 156 17.46 11.94 -1.81
CA LYS A 156 16.07 12.16 -2.24
C LYS A 156 15.18 10.94 -1.97
N ASN A 157 15.74 9.74 -2.09
CA ASN A 157 15.01 8.49 -1.92
C ASN A 157 14.78 8.14 -0.45
N PHE A 158 15.77 8.35 0.43
CA PHE A 158 15.64 8.13 1.87
C PHE A 158 14.97 9.27 2.63
N SER A 159 14.70 10.43 2.00
CA SER A 159 13.90 11.52 2.58
C SER A 159 12.39 11.26 2.55
N ASN A 160 11.94 10.08 2.09
CA ASN A 160 10.54 9.71 2.13
C ASN A 160 10.08 9.51 3.58
N ILE A 161 8.99 10.18 3.97
CA ILE A 161 8.47 10.15 5.33
C ILE A 161 8.17 8.73 5.82
N ASN A 162 7.67 7.86 4.96
CA ASN A 162 7.33 6.49 5.32
C ASN A 162 8.60 5.66 5.59
N ILE A 163 9.68 5.87 4.84
CA ILE A 163 10.96 5.21 5.08
C ILE A 163 11.56 5.68 6.41
N ILE A 164 11.53 7.00 6.67
CA ILE A 164 11.97 7.57 7.95
C ILE A 164 11.15 6.97 9.10
N THR A 165 9.84 6.89 8.94
CA THR A 165 8.94 6.33 9.95
C THR A 165 9.23 4.86 10.23
N ILE A 166 9.52 4.06 9.20
CA ILE A 166 9.90 2.65 9.36
C ILE A 166 11.19 2.54 10.17
N ILE A 167 12.21 3.37 9.86
CA ILE A 167 13.47 3.37 10.59
C ILE A 167 13.23 3.73 12.07
N ILE A 168 12.43 4.76 12.34
CA ILE A 168 12.06 5.16 13.70
C ILE A 168 11.32 4.02 14.41
N ALA A 169 10.32 3.43 13.77
CA ALA A 169 9.50 2.36 14.34
C ALA A 169 10.33 1.11 14.69
N ILE A 170 11.23 0.69 13.79
CA ILE A 170 12.17 -0.41 14.03
C ILE A 170 13.12 -0.06 15.19
N THR A 171 13.64 1.16 15.21
CA THR A 171 14.55 1.61 16.27
C THR A 171 13.85 1.57 17.64
N LEU A 172 12.62 2.09 17.74
CA LEU A 172 11.83 2.04 18.97
C LEU A 172 11.59 0.61 19.43
N PHE A 173 11.25 -0.30 18.51
CA PHE A 173 11.03 -1.71 18.80
C PHE A 173 12.28 -2.40 19.38
N PHE A 174 13.45 -2.23 18.72
CA PHE A 174 14.70 -2.84 19.20
C PHE A 174 15.25 -2.17 20.47
N ALA A 175 15.04 -0.87 20.62
CA ALA A 175 15.36 -0.16 21.85
C ALA A 175 14.40 -0.48 23.00
N LYS A 176 13.33 -1.25 22.76
CA LYS A 176 12.27 -1.59 23.72
C LYS A 176 11.57 -0.34 24.31
N ILE A 177 11.52 0.74 23.52
CA ILE A 177 10.88 2.00 23.92
C ILE A 177 9.40 1.92 23.54
N ARG A 178 8.54 2.08 24.56
CA ARG A 178 7.09 2.20 24.39
C ARG A 178 6.68 3.66 24.43
N LEU A 179 5.88 4.05 23.46
CA LEU A 179 5.26 5.37 23.47
C LEU A 179 4.16 5.42 24.55
N PRO A 180 3.93 6.58 25.17
CA PRO A 180 2.82 6.76 26.10
C PRO A 180 1.48 6.36 25.49
N GLU A 181 0.57 5.84 26.31
CA GLU A 181 -0.73 5.31 25.88
C GLU A 181 -1.58 6.33 25.11
N ILE A 182 -1.50 7.61 25.51
CA ILE A 182 -2.17 8.71 24.79
C ILE A 182 -1.66 8.80 23.35
N ILE A 183 -0.34 8.67 23.13
CA ILE A 183 0.26 8.74 21.81
C ILE A 183 -0.14 7.51 20.97
N THR A 184 -0.02 6.30 21.51
CA THR A 184 -0.40 5.09 20.80
C THR A 184 -1.90 5.04 20.48
N GLY A 185 -2.76 5.50 21.39
CA GLY A 185 -4.19 5.64 21.14
C GLY A 185 -4.50 6.65 20.03
N THR A 186 -3.79 7.78 20.01
CA THR A 186 -3.91 8.77 18.92
C THR A 186 -3.45 8.19 17.58
N LEU A 187 -2.28 7.52 17.55
CA LEU A 187 -1.76 6.86 16.34
C LEU A 187 -2.71 5.77 15.85
N GLY A 188 -3.30 5.00 16.77
CA GLY A 188 -4.30 3.97 16.44
C GLY A 188 -5.54 4.57 15.79
N SER A 189 -6.09 5.64 16.38
CA SER A 189 -7.27 6.34 15.86
C SER A 189 -7.03 6.94 14.47
N VAL A 190 -5.88 7.59 14.26
CA VAL A 190 -5.49 8.12 12.95
C VAL A 190 -5.22 6.98 11.97
N GLY A 191 -4.53 5.93 12.41
CA GLY A 191 -4.23 4.76 11.59
C GLY A 191 -5.48 4.01 11.10
N ALA A 192 -6.53 3.96 11.91
CA ALA A 192 -7.80 3.34 11.53
C ALA A 192 -8.46 4.00 10.30
N MET A 193 -8.10 5.24 9.98
CA MET A 193 -8.61 5.96 8.81
C MET A 193 -8.00 5.44 7.49
N ILE A 194 -6.96 4.57 7.50
CA ILE A 194 -6.24 4.18 6.29
C ILE A 194 -7.17 3.54 5.25
N GLY A 195 -8.03 2.62 5.65
CA GLY A 195 -8.99 1.96 4.77
C GLY A 195 -9.96 2.95 4.13
N PRO A 196 -10.81 3.64 4.92
CA PRO A 196 -11.78 4.60 4.40
C PRO A 196 -11.15 5.71 3.56
N ALA A 197 -10.10 6.37 4.06
CA ALA A 197 -9.47 7.48 3.35
C ALA A 197 -8.89 7.05 2.00
N SER A 198 -8.20 5.90 1.95
CA SER A 198 -7.62 5.40 0.71
C SER A 198 -8.66 4.97 -0.31
N MET A 199 -9.78 4.40 0.14
CA MET A 199 -10.88 4.02 -0.74
C MET A 199 -11.61 5.25 -1.29
N PHE A 200 -11.80 6.30 -0.48
CA PHE A 200 -12.32 7.57 -0.97
C PHE A 200 -11.41 8.21 -2.01
N VAL A 201 -10.10 8.26 -1.79
CA VAL A 201 -9.13 8.74 -2.78
C VAL A 201 -9.28 7.97 -4.09
N THR A 202 -9.31 6.64 -4.03
CA THR A 202 -9.48 5.78 -5.21
C THR A 202 -10.79 6.09 -5.93
N GLY A 203 -11.89 6.23 -5.20
CA GLY A 203 -13.20 6.58 -5.74
C GLY A 203 -13.23 7.94 -6.41
N MET A 204 -12.62 8.96 -5.78
CA MET A 204 -12.53 10.32 -6.34
C MET A 204 -11.74 10.33 -7.64
N LEU A 205 -10.60 9.63 -7.71
CA LEU A 205 -9.80 9.51 -8.92
C LEU A 205 -10.60 8.84 -10.05
N ILE A 206 -11.32 7.74 -9.76
CA ILE A 206 -12.20 7.08 -10.74
C ILE A 206 -13.32 8.03 -11.17
N GLY A 207 -13.85 8.84 -10.26
CA GLY A 207 -14.88 9.85 -10.55
C GLY A 207 -14.45 10.89 -11.58
N GLY A 208 -13.18 11.29 -11.61
CA GLY A 208 -12.61 12.20 -12.60
C GLY A 208 -12.34 11.57 -13.97
N MET A 209 -12.35 10.23 -14.06
CA MET A 209 -12.03 9.52 -15.30
C MET A 209 -13.24 9.32 -16.21
N GLU A 210 -12.96 9.21 -17.52
CA GLU A 210 -13.94 8.79 -18.52
C GLU A 210 -14.11 7.27 -18.50
N LEU A 211 -15.02 6.76 -17.66
CA LEU A 211 -15.24 5.31 -17.48
C LEU A 211 -15.46 4.56 -18.80
N LYS A 212 -16.19 5.16 -19.76
CA LYS A 212 -16.43 4.54 -21.06
C LYS A 212 -15.12 4.22 -21.79
N LYS A 213 -14.14 5.10 -21.72
CA LYS A 213 -12.84 4.95 -22.36
C LYS A 213 -12.04 3.81 -21.71
N ILE A 214 -12.06 3.75 -20.38
CA ILE A 214 -11.39 2.68 -19.61
C ILE A 214 -12.04 1.33 -19.89
N LEU A 215 -13.37 1.26 -19.86
CA LEU A 215 -14.13 0.01 -20.07
C LEU A 215 -14.09 -0.51 -21.52
N THR A 216 -13.72 0.33 -22.49
CA THR A 216 -13.55 -0.10 -23.89
C THR A 216 -12.11 -0.46 -24.25
N ASP A 217 -11.14 -0.13 -23.40
CA ASP A 217 -9.73 -0.40 -23.66
C ASP A 217 -9.35 -1.85 -23.35
N LYS A 218 -9.17 -2.65 -24.39
CA LYS A 218 -8.74 -4.05 -24.30
C LYS A 218 -7.39 -4.22 -23.58
N ARG A 219 -6.52 -3.21 -23.66
CA ARG A 219 -5.20 -3.25 -23.04
C ARG A 219 -5.31 -3.19 -21.51
N THR A 220 -6.21 -2.38 -20.99
CA THR A 220 -6.53 -2.31 -19.57
C THR A 220 -7.02 -3.67 -19.03
N TYR A 221 -7.91 -4.36 -19.75
CA TYR A 221 -8.35 -5.71 -19.35
C TYR A 221 -7.22 -6.72 -19.35
N PHE A 222 -6.34 -6.66 -20.34
CA PHE A 222 -5.20 -7.56 -20.42
C PHE A 222 -4.24 -7.35 -19.23
N ILE A 223 -3.89 -6.10 -18.90
CA ILE A 223 -3.03 -5.77 -17.75
C ILE A 223 -3.70 -6.17 -16.44
N SER A 224 -5.01 -5.93 -16.30
CA SER A 224 -5.78 -6.35 -15.13
C SER A 224 -5.79 -7.87 -14.98
N PHE A 225 -5.96 -8.63 -16.05
CA PHE A 225 -5.88 -10.08 -16.05
C PHE A 225 -4.50 -10.57 -15.62
N MET A 226 -3.44 -9.98 -16.19
CA MET A 226 -2.06 -10.29 -15.79
C MET A 226 -1.84 -10.04 -14.31
N ARG A 227 -2.34 -8.91 -13.77
CA ARG A 227 -2.18 -8.53 -12.37
C ARG A 227 -3.00 -9.37 -11.40
N LEU A 228 -4.22 -9.76 -11.76
CA LEU A 228 -5.16 -10.40 -10.83
C LEU A 228 -5.14 -11.93 -10.90
N ILE A 229 -4.72 -12.50 -12.05
CA ILE A 229 -4.79 -13.94 -12.29
C ILE A 229 -3.41 -14.55 -12.50
N THR A 230 -2.54 -13.91 -13.29
CA THR A 230 -1.23 -14.48 -13.63
C THR A 230 -0.19 -14.18 -12.56
N ILE A 231 -0.25 -12.98 -11.98
CA ILE A 231 0.69 -12.49 -10.96
C ILE A 231 -0.13 -11.85 -9.82
N PRO A 232 -0.87 -12.64 -9.04
CA PRO A 232 -1.65 -12.14 -7.93
C PRO A 232 -0.77 -11.70 -6.75
#